data_31df4c7b7eea5c904baa2be447e1389d
#
_entry.id   31df4c7b7eea5c904baa2be447e1389d
#
_cell.length_a   1.000
_cell.length_b   1.000
_cell.length_c   1.000
_cell.angle_alpha   90.00
_cell.angle_beta   90.00
_cell.angle_gamma   90.00
#
_symmetry.space_group_name_H-M   'P 1'
#
loop_
_entity.id
_entity.type
_entity.pdbx_description
1 polymer ?
#
loop_
_entity_poly.entity_id
_entity_poly.type
_entity_poly.pdbx_seq_one_letter_code
_entity_poly.pdbx_strand_id
1 'polypeptide(L)'
;MKLSTASFFARFVCLIPIILVTKPIYAYDELDLQKLLTTRICNDCNLIQANLDSKNLNDVSLLGANLREANLVSANLRGAELIGVDLTGADLTGVDLTGADLTGADLTGVTLSGADLTGATLWMSVLRNSAVRNATFNYSNLKDTDLTGANLIEVELVSATLNNAELEGAKVWYANFENADLGRANLMGTEIYESNLMGSNLKNAKLIGATFYQSNLNGADLTGTTLDEEASTVQGQSNTRLCNTVMPDGEVTNKDCKR
;
A
#
# COMPACT_ATOMS: atom_id res chain seq x y z
N MET A 1 -2.66 -70.99 67.72
CA MET A 1 -2.39 -69.52 67.61
C MET A 1 -1.64 -69.28 66.29
N LYS A 2 -2.30 -68.85 65.29
CA LYS A 2 -1.72 -68.53 63.95
C LYS A 2 -1.94 -67.07 63.66
N LEU A 3 -0.88 -66.29 63.63
CA LEU A 3 -0.89 -64.92 63.17
C LEU A 3 -0.87 -64.88 61.67
N SER A 4 -1.86 -64.21 61.07
CA SER A 4 -1.97 -63.95 59.66
C SER A 4 -1.27 -62.63 59.35
N THR A 5 -0.26 -62.69 58.48
CA THR A 5 0.40 -61.51 57.92
C THR A 5 -0.36 -61.00 56.72
N ALA A 6 -1.01 -59.84 56.82
CA ALA A 6 -1.63 -59.15 55.70
C ALA A 6 -0.59 -58.32 55.01
N SER A 7 -0.30 -58.65 53.77
CA SER A 7 0.58 -57.92 52.86
C SER A 7 -0.11 -56.69 52.30
N PHE A 8 0.41 -55.48 52.65
CA PHE A 8 -0.04 -54.20 52.08
C PHE A 8 0.70 -53.98 50.75
N PHE A 9 0.02 -54.22 49.62
CA PHE A 9 0.51 -53.74 48.34
C PHE A 9 0.12 -52.26 48.16
N ALA A 10 1.08 -51.38 48.44
CA ALA A 10 0.96 -50.00 48.06
C ALA A 10 1.12 -49.87 46.54
N ARG A 11 0.00 -49.62 45.84
CA ARG A 11 0.04 -49.22 44.43
C ARG A 11 0.54 -47.79 44.33
N PHE A 12 1.80 -47.60 43.91
CA PHE A 12 2.29 -46.33 43.46
C PHE A 12 1.63 -45.99 42.13
N VAL A 13 0.61 -45.15 42.17
CA VAL A 13 0.07 -44.50 40.98
C VAL A 13 1.06 -43.40 40.61
N CYS A 14 1.91 -43.69 39.64
CA CYS A 14 2.77 -42.68 39.05
C CYS A 14 1.88 -41.66 38.27
N LEU A 15 1.53 -40.55 38.93
CA LEU A 15 0.91 -39.41 38.28
C LEU A 15 1.99 -38.76 37.39
N ILE A 16 2.07 -39.18 36.12
CA ILE A 16 2.79 -38.42 35.11
C ILE A 16 2.02 -37.12 34.95
N PRO A 17 2.60 -35.95 35.25
CA PRO A 17 1.96 -34.71 34.96
C PRO A 17 1.78 -34.64 33.44
N ILE A 18 0.53 -34.69 32.99
CA ILE A 18 0.20 -34.31 31.59
C ILE A 18 0.54 -32.82 31.49
N ILE A 19 1.77 -32.53 31.06
CA ILE A 19 2.13 -31.21 30.61
C ILE A 19 1.29 -31.00 29.35
N LEU A 20 0.15 -30.35 29.52
CA LEU A 20 -0.58 -29.76 28.42
C LEU A 20 0.37 -28.71 27.82
N VAL A 21 1.16 -29.12 26.84
CA VAL A 21 1.83 -28.19 25.94
C VAL A 21 0.68 -27.50 25.19
N THR A 22 0.20 -26.40 25.75
CA THR A 22 -0.69 -25.50 25.01
C THR A 22 0.15 -24.99 23.85
N LYS A 23 -0.07 -25.55 22.65
CA LYS A 23 0.46 -24.94 21.45
C LYS A 23 0.01 -23.49 21.45
N PRO A 24 0.90 -22.52 21.18
CA PRO A 24 0.47 -21.15 21.00
C PRO A 24 -0.63 -21.17 19.94
N ILE A 25 -1.75 -20.51 20.22
CA ILE A 25 -2.84 -20.36 19.26
C ILE A 25 -2.35 -19.27 18.30
N TYR A 26 -1.70 -19.68 17.22
CA TYR A 26 -1.36 -18.77 16.13
C TYR A 26 -2.63 -18.46 15.34
N ALA A 27 -2.73 -17.24 14.81
CA ALA A 27 -3.81 -16.87 13.90
C ALA A 27 -3.61 -17.51 12.51
N TYR A 28 -2.36 -17.83 12.14
CA TYR A 28 -2.00 -18.51 10.90
C TYR A 28 -1.99 -20.04 11.05
N ASP A 29 -2.07 -20.74 9.92
CA ASP A 29 -1.84 -22.19 9.86
C ASP A 29 -0.32 -22.47 9.77
N GLU A 30 0.21 -23.21 10.73
CA GLU A 30 1.63 -23.58 10.76
C GLU A 30 2.06 -24.39 9.53
N LEU A 31 1.17 -25.23 8.99
CA LEU A 31 1.46 -26.01 7.78
C LEU A 31 1.53 -25.10 6.55
N ASP A 32 0.68 -24.08 6.48
CA ASP A 32 0.71 -23.08 5.42
C ASP A 32 2.00 -22.25 5.49
N LEU A 33 2.43 -21.83 6.69
CA LEU A 33 3.71 -21.14 6.85
C LEU A 33 4.88 -22.02 6.40
N GLN A 34 4.91 -23.28 6.79
CA GLN A 34 5.96 -24.23 6.35
C GLN A 34 5.90 -24.47 4.84
N LYS A 35 4.70 -24.59 4.26
CA LYS A 35 4.50 -24.71 2.81
C LYS A 35 5.08 -23.49 2.09
N LEU A 36 4.76 -22.28 2.53
CA LEU A 36 5.32 -21.04 1.98
C LEU A 36 6.84 -21.08 1.96
N LEU A 37 7.46 -21.35 3.12
CA LEU A 37 8.91 -21.28 3.30
C LEU A 37 9.67 -22.36 2.53
N THR A 38 9.03 -23.50 2.22
CA THR A 38 9.68 -24.63 1.53
C THR A 38 9.41 -24.70 0.04
N THR A 39 8.17 -24.38 -0.38
CA THR A 39 7.75 -24.55 -1.79
C THR A 39 7.69 -23.23 -2.55
N ARG A 40 7.64 -22.09 -1.87
CA ARG A 40 7.38 -20.75 -2.42
C ARG A 40 6.01 -20.61 -3.13
N ILE A 41 5.09 -21.55 -2.91
CA ILE A 41 3.72 -21.52 -3.46
C ILE A 41 2.76 -21.73 -2.30
N CYS A 42 1.99 -20.68 -1.97
CA CYS A 42 1.06 -20.70 -0.85
C CYS A 42 -0.24 -19.97 -1.20
N ASN A 43 -0.86 -20.40 -2.33
CA ASN A 43 -2.13 -19.83 -2.77
C ASN A 43 -3.24 -20.22 -1.80
N ASP A 44 -4.16 -19.27 -1.52
CA ASP A 44 -5.25 -19.37 -0.56
C ASP A 44 -4.82 -19.77 0.88
N CYS A 45 -3.55 -19.62 1.22
CA CYS A 45 -3.02 -19.96 2.55
C CYS A 45 -3.52 -19.00 3.62
N ASN A 46 -3.67 -19.53 4.85
CA ASN A 46 -3.93 -18.73 6.03
C ASN A 46 -2.61 -18.36 6.74
N LEU A 47 -2.17 -17.12 6.53
CA LEU A 47 -0.95 -16.54 7.08
C LEU A 47 -1.26 -15.31 7.97
N ILE A 48 -2.48 -15.24 8.57
CA ILE A 48 -2.91 -14.13 9.43
C ILE A 48 -1.91 -13.96 10.57
N GLN A 49 -1.40 -12.71 10.75
CA GLN A 49 -0.42 -12.38 11.79
C GLN A 49 0.90 -13.19 11.71
N ALA A 50 1.18 -13.85 10.59
CA ALA A 50 2.44 -14.58 10.42
C ALA A 50 3.64 -13.62 10.51
N ASN A 51 4.72 -14.09 11.16
CA ASN A 51 5.96 -13.33 11.20
C ASN A 51 6.85 -13.73 10.01
N LEU A 52 6.88 -12.85 9.02
CA LEU A 52 7.66 -12.97 7.79
C LEU A 52 8.74 -11.88 7.69
N ASP A 53 9.08 -11.23 8.84
CA ASP A 53 10.10 -10.20 8.92
C ASP A 53 11.42 -10.67 8.28
N SER A 54 11.97 -9.81 7.42
CA SER A 54 13.25 -10.00 6.72
C SER A 54 13.33 -11.30 5.89
N LYS A 55 12.21 -11.97 5.59
CA LYS A 55 12.21 -13.20 4.79
C LYS A 55 12.48 -12.91 3.32
N ASN A 56 13.25 -13.80 2.70
CA ASN A 56 13.40 -13.79 1.25
C ASN A 56 12.23 -14.56 0.61
N LEU A 57 11.26 -13.83 0.10
CA LEU A 57 10.05 -14.30 -0.56
C LEU A 57 9.98 -13.83 -2.02
N ASN A 58 11.14 -13.57 -2.67
CA ASN A 58 11.15 -13.17 -4.08
C ASN A 58 10.51 -14.25 -4.96
N ASP A 59 9.78 -13.83 -5.98
CA ASP A 59 9.08 -14.70 -6.94
C ASP A 59 8.15 -15.75 -6.28
N VAL A 60 7.64 -15.45 -5.08
CA VAL A 60 6.67 -16.32 -4.38
C VAL A 60 5.29 -16.19 -5.01
N SER A 61 4.51 -17.28 -5.04
CA SER A 61 3.09 -17.23 -5.39
C SER A 61 2.23 -17.31 -4.12
N LEU A 62 1.45 -16.24 -3.88
CA LEU A 62 0.55 -16.04 -2.73
C LEU A 62 -0.87 -15.65 -3.19
N LEU A 63 -1.29 -16.16 -4.36
CA LEU A 63 -2.60 -15.83 -4.95
C LEU A 63 -3.72 -16.08 -3.94
N GLY A 64 -4.54 -15.05 -3.67
CA GLY A 64 -5.67 -15.14 -2.75
C GLY A 64 -5.33 -15.46 -1.30
N ALA A 65 -4.04 -15.47 -0.92
CA ALA A 65 -3.63 -15.78 0.46
C ALA A 65 -4.11 -14.72 1.44
N ASN A 66 -4.34 -15.11 2.69
CA ASN A 66 -4.73 -14.22 3.77
C ASN A 66 -3.52 -13.89 4.65
N LEU A 67 -3.01 -12.68 4.52
CA LEU A 67 -1.86 -12.11 5.24
C LEU A 67 -2.28 -10.94 6.16
N ARG A 68 -3.54 -10.93 6.61
CA ARG A 68 -4.04 -9.87 7.51
C ARG A 68 -3.14 -9.73 8.72
N GLU A 69 -2.79 -8.47 9.05
CA GLU A 69 -1.95 -8.14 10.20
C GLU A 69 -0.60 -8.89 10.24
N ALA A 70 -0.13 -9.46 9.12
CA ALA A 70 1.17 -10.12 9.05
C ALA A 70 2.30 -9.09 9.19
N ASN A 71 3.42 -9.53 9.77
CA ASN A 71 4.66 -8.77 9.83
C ASN A 71 5.55 -9.15 8.64
N LEU A 72 5.68 -8.24 7.67
CA LEU A 72 6.50 -8.37 6.47
C LEU A 72 7.63 -7.31 6.44
N VAL A 73 7.97 -6.73 7.58
CA VAL A 73 9.01 -5.68 7.69
C VAL A 73 10.29 -6.15 7.01
N SER A 74 10.82 -5.32 6.11
CA SER A 74 12.05 -5.59 5.36
C SER A 74 12.08 -6.93 4.59
N ALA A 75 10.93 -7.56 4.35
CA ALA A 75 10.87 -8.78 3.54
C ALA A 75 11.20 -8.46 2.06
N ASN A 76 11.74 -9.45 1.34
CA ASN A 76 11.96 -9.36 -0.10
C ASN A 76 10.83 -10.09 -0.83
N LEU A 77 9.94 -9.36 -1.47
CA LEU A 77 8.81 -9.83 -2.28
C LEU A 77 8.96 -9.42 -3.76
N ARG A 78 10.18 -9.22 -4.24
CA ARG A 78 10.45 -8.88 -5.64
C ARG A 78 9.81 -9.89 -6.57
N GLY A 79 9.06 -9.40 -7.58
CA GLY A 79 8.42 -10.25 -8.57
C GLY A 79 7.37 -11.21 -8.01
N ALA A 80 6.95 -11.06 -6.75
CA ALA A 80 5.94 -11.91 -6.12
C ALA A 80 4.58 -11.79 -6.81
N GLU A 81 3.86 -12.93 -6.89
CA GLU A 81 2.46 -12.99 -7.35
C GLU A 81 1.53 -12.85 -6.13
N LEU A 82 0.96 -11.65 -5.95
CA LEU A 82 0.12 -11.27 -4.81
C LEU A 82 -1.31 -10.93 -5.25
N ILE A 83 -1.78 -11.50 -6.37
CA ILE A 83 -3.10 -11.20 -6.94
C ILE A 83 -4.19 -11.60 -5.96
N GLY A 84 -5.06 -10.64 -5.62
CA GLY A 84 -6.18 -10.85 -4.71
C GLY A 84 -5.80 -11.18 -3.27
N VAL A 85 -4.55 -10.96 -2.86
CA VAL A 85 -4.08 -11.18 -1.48
C VAL A 85 -4.79 -10.21 -0.50
N ASP A 86 -5.13 -10.70 0.70
CA ASP A 86 -5.60 -9.85 1.80
C ASP A 86 -4.42 -9.50 2.72
N LEU A 87 -3.95 -8.25 2.63
CA LEU A 87 -2.88 -7.65 3.44
C LEU A 87 -3.44 -6.62 4.45
N THR A 88 -4.75 -6.64 4.72
CA THR A 88 -5.39 -5.66 5.61
C THR A 88 -4.63 -5.51 6.92
N GLY A 89 -4.20 -4.30 7.25
CA GLY A 89 -3.48 -3.98 8.49
C GLY A 89 -2.09 -4.59 8.64
N ALA A 90 -1.53 -5.21 7.60
CA ALA A 90 -0.18 -5.78 7.66
C ALA A 90 0.90 -4.69 7.75
N ASP A 91 2.05 -5.03 8.31
CA ASP A 91 3.24 -4.18 8.35
C ASP A 91 4.24 -4.60 7.26
N LEU A 92 4.33 -3.78 6.21
CA LEU A 92 5.23 -3.91 5.09
C LEU A 92 6.30 -2.80 5.09
N THR A 93 6.66 -2.28 6.27
CA THR A 93 7.70 -1.24 6.39
C THR A 93 9.01 -1.70 5.76
N GLY A 94 9.52 -0.92 4.80
CA GLY A 94 10.78 -1.20 4.11
C GLY A 94 10.80 -2.48 3.26
N VAL A 95 9.63 -3.02 2.89
CA VAL A 95 9.52 -4.20 2.02
C VAL A 95 10.01 -3.88 0.60
N ASP A 96 10.65 -4.84 -0.05
CA ASP A 96 10.95 -4.78 -1.50
C ASP A 96 9.86 -5.54 -2.28
N LEU A 97 8.98 -4.79 -2.94
CA LEU A 97 7.90 -5.26 -3.82
C LEU A 97 8.18 -4.92 -5.30
N THR A 98 9.45 -4.67 -5.65
CA THR A 98 9.83 -4.29 -7.02
C THR A 98 9.29 -5.30 -8.03
N GLY A 99 8.47 -4.83 -8.98
CA GLY A 99 7.87 -5.66 -10.04
C GLY A 99 6.85 -6.69 -9.57
N ALA A 100 6.39 -6.67 -8.31
CA ALA A 100 5.36 -7.57 -7.80
C ALA A 100 3.99 -7.29 -8.44
N ASP A 101 3.13 -8.31 -8.53
CA ASP A 101 1.74 -8.19 -8.99
C ASP A 101 0.77 -8.26 -7.80
N LEU A 102 0.22 -7.09 -7.43
CA LEU A 102 -0.77 -6.92 -6.37
C LEU A 102 -2.17 -6.62 -6.96
N THR A 103 -2.44 -7.06 -8.17
CA THR A 103 -3.73 -6.83 -8.83
C THR A 103 -4.89 -7.29 -7.94
N GLY A 104 -5.83 -6.36 -7.65
CA GLY A 104 -7.00 -6.63 -6.82
C GLY A 104 -6.71 -6.96 -5.35
N ALA A 105 -5.49 -6.73 -4.87
CA ALA A 105 -5.13 -6.95 -3.47
C ALA A 105 -5.84 -5.96 -2.52
N ASP A 106 -6.18 -6.41 -1.31
CA ASP A 106 -6.66 -5.56 -0.23
C ASP A 106 -5.50 -5.18 0.71
N LEU A 107 -5.07 -3.92 0.61
CA LEU A 107 -4.03 -3.30 1.43
C LEU A 107 -4.64 -2.22 2.38
N THR A 108 -5.92 -2.36 2.75
CA THR A 108 -6.59 -1.39 3.63
C THR A 108 -5.85 -1.27 4.96
N GLY A 109 -5.50 -0.04 5.33
CA GLY A 109 -4.80 0.25 6.59
C GLY A 109 -3.38 -0.31 6.69
N VAL A 110 -2.79 -0.76 5.59
CA VAL A 110 -1.42 -1.29 5.55
C VAL A 110 -0.39 -0.20 5.88
N THR A 111 0.74 -0.62 6.48
CA THR A 111 1.94 0.22 6.61
C THR A 111 2.95 -0.16 5.54
N LEU A 112 3.24 0.76 4.61
CA LEU A 112 4.22 0.63 3.52
C LEU A 112 5.33 1.69 3.63
N SER A 113 5.59 2.18 4.83
CA SER A 113 6.58 3.25 5.02
C SER A 113 7.97 2.83 4.55
N GLY A 114 8.54 3.59 3.61
CA GLY A 114 9.85 3.28 3.02
C GLY A 114 9.91 2.04 2.13
N ALA A 115 8.77 1.49 1.71
CA ALA A 115 8.69 0.34 0.81
C ALA A 115 9.08 0.71 -0.63
N ASP A 116 9.64 -0.24 -1.37
CA ASP A 116 9.93 -0.11 -2.80
C ASP A 116 8.93 -0.93 -3.64
N LEU A 117 8.04 -0.23 -4.36
CA LEU A 117 7.06 -0.78 -5.28
C LEU A 117 7.37 -0.36 -6.73
N THR A 118 8.63 -0.09 -7.05
CA THR A 118 9.04 0.31 -8.41
C THR A 118 8.60 -0.73 -9.43
N GLY A 119 7.83 -0.29 -10.43
CA GLY A 119 7.30 -1.15 -11.49
C GLY A 119 6.27 -2.19 -11.05
N ALA A 120 5.79 -2.14 -9.80
CA ALA A 120 4.74 -3.05 -9.33
C ALA A 120 3.40 -2.79 -10.01
N THR A 121 2.55 -3.82 -10.10
CA THR A 121 1.17 -3.71 -10.57
C THR A 121 0.22 -3.72 -9.38
N LEU A 122 -0.54 -2.64 -9.20
CA LEU A 122 -1.56 -2.48 -8.16
C LEU A 122 -2.95 -2.22 -8.79
N TRP A 123 -3.16 -2.68 -10.01
CA TRP A 123 -4.42 -2.46 -10.70
C TRP A 123 -5.61 -2.97 -9.89
N MET A 124 -6.62 -2.10 -9.67
CA MET A 124 -7.83 -2.39 -8.89
C MET A 124 -7.56 -2.78 -7.42
N SER A 125 -6.39 -2.52 -6.87
CA SER A 125 -6.11 -2.78 -5.46
C SER A 125 -6.73 -1.70 -4.55
N VAL A 126 -6.86 -2.02 -3.26
CA VAL A 126 -7.44 -1.13 -2.26
C VAL A 126 -6.37 -0.75 -1.23
N LEU A 127 -5.99 0.53 -1.16
CA LEU A 127 -5.03 1.10 -0.20
C LEU A 127 -5.68 2.15 0.72
N ARG A 128 -6.96 1.99 1.03
CA ARG A 128 -7.68 2.95 1.89
C ARG A 128 -6.99 3.13 3.23
N ASN A 129 -6.83 4.40 3.64
CA ASN A 129 -6.23 4.76 4.94
C ASN A 129 -4.85 4.14 5.18
N SER A 130 -4.13 3.75 4.13
CA SER A 130 -2.78 3.19 4.23
C SER A 130 -1.75 4.25 4.60
N ALA A 131 -0.67 3.82 5.28
CA ALA A 131 0.48 4.64 5.58
C ALA A 131 1.61 4.31 4.58
N VAL A 132 1.71 5.08 3.48
CA VAL A 132 2.69 4.82 2.41
C VAL A 132 3.82 5.87 2.38
N ARG A 133 4.11 6.44 3.53
CA ARG A 133 5.11 7.51 3.68
C ARG A 133 6.50 7.06 3.22
N ASN A 134 7.20 7.92 2.44
CA ASN A 134 8.53 7.64 1.87
C ASN A 134 8.60 6.37 1.00
N ALA A 135 7.47 5.85 0.52
CA ALA A 135 7.46 4.71 -0.37
C ALA A 135 7.75 5.13 -1.82
N THR A 136 8.28 4.20 -2.60
CA THR A 136 8.59 4.40 -4.01
C THR A 136 7.63 3.59 -4.88
N PHE A 137 6.85 4.28 -5.74
CA PHE A 137 5.93 3.71 -6.72
C PHE A 137 6.33 4.13 -8.16
N ASN A 138 7.58 4.44 -8.40
CA ASN A 138 8.02 4.87 -9.73
C ASN A 138 7.71 3.80 -10.78
N TYR A 139 7.13 4.22 -11.92
CA TYR A 139 6.74 3.33 -13.04
C TYR A 139 5.72 2.26 -12.68
N SER A 140 5.07 2.33 -11.53
CA SER A 140 4.05 1.36 -11.11
C SER A 140 2.70 1.60 -11.81
N ASN A 141 1.88 0.56 -11.86
CA ASN A 141 0.52 0.63 -12.36
C ASN A 141 -0.48 0.65 -11.21
N LEU A 142 -0.99 1.86 -10.88
CA LEU A 142 -2.04 2.11 -9.88
C LEU A 142 -3.39 2.46 -10.55
N LYS A 143 -3.59 2.01 -11.78
CA LYS A 143 -4.86 2.27 -12.47
C LYS A 143 -6.04 1.67 -11.69
N ASP A 144 -7.13 2.44 -11.55
CA ASP A 144 -8.35 2.03 -10.84
C ASP A 144 -8.10 1.65 -9.35
N THR A 145 -7.01 2.11 -8.74
CA THR A 145 -6.65 1.84 -7.33
C THR A 145 -7.40 2.78 -6.40
N ASP A 146 -7.81 2.28 -5.23
CA ASP A 146 -8.44 3.10 -4.19
C ASP A 146 -7.43 3.51 -3.10
N LEU A 147 -7.01 4.76 -3.12
CA LEU A 147 -6.09 5.42 -2.20
C LEU A 147 -6.84 6.41 -1.27
N THR A 148 -8.17 6.27 -1.11
CA THR A 148 -8.98 7.19 -0.30
C THR A 148 -8.41 7.31 1.12
N GLY A 149 -8.15 8.55 1.55
CA GLY A 149 -7.60 8.86 2.86
C GLY A 149 -6.17 8.38 3.11
N ALA A 150 -5.45 7.88 2.09
CA ALA A 150 -4.07 7.41 2.24
C ALA A 150 -3.11 8.55 2.61
N ASN A 151 -2.06 8.20 3.35
CA ASN A 151 -0.97 9.09 3.70
C ASN A 151 0.19 8.95 2.71
N LEU A 152 0.23 9.85 1.71
CA LEU A 152 1.21 9.89 0.61
C LEU A 152 2.31 10.93 0.85
N ILE A 153 2.74 11.13 2.10
CA ILE A 153 3.80 12.08 2.43
C ILE A 153 5.16 11.55 1.93
N GLU A 154 5.90 12.39 1.17
CA GLU A 154 7.24 12.08 0.65
C GLU A 154 7.27 10.85 -0.28
N VAL A 155 6.17 10.55 -0.96
CA VAL A 155 6.06 9.40 -1.89
C VAL A 155 6.63 9.75 -3.26
N GLU A 156 7.35 8.81 -3.87
CA GLU A 156 7.84 8.89 -5.25
C GLU A 156 6.89 8.14 -6.20
N LEU A 157 6.28 8.85 -7.16
CA LEU A 157 5.33 8.34 -8.15
C LEU A 157 5.72 8.76 -9.59
N VAL A 158 7.02 8.90 -9.83
CA VAL A 158 7.54 9.34 -11.14
C VAL A 158 7.09 8.37 -12.23
N SER A 159 6.40 8.90 -13.25
CA SER A 159 5.87 8.13 -14.39
C SER A 159 4.94 6.97 -13.99
N ALA A 160 4.34 7.01 -12.81
CA ALA A 160 3.33 6.04 -12.39
C ALA A 160 2.01 6.26 -13.14
N THR A 161 1.24 5.19 -13.33
CA THR A 161 -0.09 5.23 -13.96
C THR A 161 -1.16 5.19 -12.89
N LEU A 162 -1.90 6.30 -12.70
CA LEU A 162 -2.98 6.45 -11.71
C LEU A 162 -4.33 6.79 -12.36
N ASN A 163 -4.54 6.39 -13.62
CA ASN A 163 -5.80 6.65 -14.30
C ASN A 163 -6.99 6.07 -13.51
N ASN A 164 -8.02 6.90 -13.31
CA ASN A 164 -9.22 6.60 -12.53
C ASN A 164 -8.92 6.24 -11.04
N ALA A 165 -7.74 6.48 -10.52
CA ALA A 165 -7.45 6.21 -9.11
C ALA A 165 -8.30 7.11 -8.19
N GLU A 166 -8.74 6.59 -7.05
CA GLU A 166 -9.47 7.33 -6.02
C GLU A 166 -8.47 7.82 -4.95
N LEU A 167 -8.25 9.14 -4.88
CA LEU A 167 -7.36 9.79 -3.92
C LEU A 167 -8.13 10.74 -2.99
N GLU A 168 -9.46 10.61 -2.90
CA GLU A 168 -10.29 11.52 -2.09
C GLU A 168 -9.78 11.63 -0.66
N GLY A 169 -9.55 12.88 -0.21
CA GLY A 169 -9.05 13.17 1.13
C GLY A 169 -7.65 12.66 1.46
N ALA A 170 -6.88 12.20 0.47
CA ALA A 170 -5.50 11.78 0.68
C ALA A 170 -4.60 12.98 1.06
N LYS A 171 -3.53 12.72 1.81
CA LYS A 171 -2.48 13.70 2.13
C LYS A 171 -1.30 13.52 1.21
N VAL A 172 -1.08 14.50 0.32
CA VAL A 172 -0.04 14.47 -0.72
C VAL A 172 0.95 15.60 -0.44
N TRP A 173 1.82 15.39 0.57
CA TRP A 173 2.79 16.39 0.97
C TRP A 173 4.20 15.97 0.57
N TYR A 174 4.95 16.89 -0.07
CA TYR A 174 6.33 16.65 -0.53
C TYR A 174 6.46 15.45 -1.50
N ALA A 175 5.36 15.09 -2.15
CA ALA A 175 5.29 13.94 -3.04
C ALA A 175 5.77 14.30 -4.46
N ASN A 176 6.26 13.32 -5.20
CA ASN A 176 6.75 13.49 -6.56
C ASN A 176 5.89 12.70 -7.56
N PHE A 177 5.07 13.41 -8.31
CA PHE A 177 4.22 12.90 -9.39
C PHE A 177 4.75 13.31 -10.78
N GLU A 178 6.06 13.55 -10.91
CA GLU A 178 6.62 13.96 -12.19
C GLU A 178 6.25 12.99 -13.30
N ASN A 179 5.63 13.52 -14.39
CA ASN A 179 5.16 12.75 -15.54
C ASN A 179 4.15 11.62 -15.21
N ALA A 180 3.54 11.63 -14.03
CA ALA A 180 2.52 10.64 -13.67
C ALA A 180 1.23 10.85 -14.46
N ASP A 181 0.51 9.77 -14.74
CA ASP A 181 -0.78 9.81 -15.41
C ASP A 181 -1.93 9.69 -14.40
N LEU A 182 -2.53 10.82 -14.05
CA LEU A 182 -3.68 10.99 -13.15
C LEU A 182 -4.98 11.24 -13.92
N GLY A 183 -5.05 10.85 -15.19
CA GLY A 183 -6.23 11.07 -16.02
C GLY A 183 -7.48 10.49 -15.39
N ARG A 184 -8.52 11.32 -15.20
CA ARG A 184 -9.81 10.97 -14.56
C ARG A 184 -9.68 10.54 -13.07
N ALA A 185 -8.54 10.73 -12.43
CA ALA A 185 -8.40 10.44 -10.99
C ALA A 185 -9.34 11.33 -10.17
N ASN A 186 -9.82 10.80 -9.05
CA ASN A 186 -10.59 11.55 -8.07
C ASN A 186 -9.67 12.10 -6.99
N LEU A 187 -9.39 13.38 -7.03
CA LEU A 187 -8.56 14.13 -6.08
C LEU A 187 -9.41 15.08 -5.19
N MET A 188 -10.71 14.79 -5.03
CA MET A 188 -11.60 15.64 -4.24
C MET A 188 -11.09 15.76 -2.80
N GLY A 189 -11.01 17.00 -2.30
CA GLY A 189 -10.54 17.27 -0.94
C GLY A 189 -9.09 16.86 -0.64
N THR A 190 -8.28 16.54 -1.67
CA THR A 190 -6.88 16.17 -1.49
C THR A 190 -6.03 17.38 -1.12
N GLU A 191 -5.19 17.26 -0.10
CA GLU A 191 -4.21 18.28 0.29
C GLU A 191 -2.88 18.03 -0.44
N ILE A 192 -2.55 18.83 -1.47
CA ILE A 192 -1.30 18.74 -2.23
C ILE A 192 -0.40 19.90 -1.83
N TYR A 193 0.62 19.60 -1.03
CA TYR A 193 1.50 20.60 -0.43
C TYR A 193 2.97 20.36 -0.82
N GLU A 194 3.65 21.39 -1.32
CA GLU A 194 5.07 21.36 -1.74
C GLU A 194 5.44 20.14 -2.62
N SER A 195 4.51 19.72 -3.48
CA SER A 195 4.64 18.51 -4.30
C SER A 195 5.01 18.85 -5.75
N ASN A 196 5.68 17.91 -6.41
CA ASN A 196 6.07 18.02 -7.81
C ASN A 196 5.10 17.26 -8.72
N LEU A 197 4.31 17.98 -9.53
CA LEU A 197 3.41 17.42 -10.55
C LEU A 197 3.86 17.84 -11.96
N MET A 198 5.15 18.14 -12.14
CA MET A 198 5.67 18.59 -13.45
C MET A 198 5.38 17.56 -14.54
N GLY A 199 4.79 18.02 -15.65
CA GLY A 199 4.47 17.18 -16.80
C GLY A 199 3.39 16.14 -16.57
N SER A 200 2.71 16.14 -15.41
CA SER A 200 1.66 15.16 -15.11
C SER A 200 0.42 15.35 -16.00
N ASN A 201 -0.27 14.26 -16.30
CA ASN A 201 -1.55 14.26 -16.96
C ASN A 201 -2.67 14.24 -15.92
N LEU A 202 -3.44 15.34 -15.80
CA LEU A 202 -4.60 15.48 -14.91
C LEU A 202 -5.93 15.60 -15.70
N LYS A 203 -5.94 15.23 -17.00
CA LYS A 203 -7.15 15.38 -17.85
C LYS A 203 -8.37 14.75 -17.22
N ASN A 204 -9.44 15.57 -17.15
CA ASN A 204 -10.74 15.17 -16.61
C ASN A 204 -10.68 14.68 -15.14
N ALA A 205 -9.62 14.97 -14.40
CA ALA A 205 -9.56 14.66 -12.97
C ALA A 205 -10.57 15.51 -12.19
N LYS A 206 -11.09 14.97 -11.09
CA LYS A 206 -11.98 15.67 -10.17
C LYS A 206 -11.14 16.38 -9.10
N LEU A 207 -11.17 17.70 -9.06
CA LEU A 207 -10.35 18.53 -8.18
C LEU A 207 -11.17 19.38 -7.20
N ILE A 208 -12.47 19.08 -7.02
CA ILE A 208 -13.35 19.82 -6.10
C ILE A 208 -12.77 19.74 -4.68
N GLY A 209 -12.50 20.90 -4.05
CA GLY A 209 -11.88 20.97 -2.73
C GLY A 209 -10.39 20.60 -2.66
N ALA A 210 -9.76 20.22 -3.79
CA ALA A 210 -8.32 19.96 -3.82
C ALA A 210 -7.52 21.26 -3.64
N THR A 211 -6.41 21.18 -2.89
CA THR A 211 -5.52 22.31 -2.68
C THR A 211 -4.11 22.03 -3.22
N PHE A 212 -3.52 23.01 -3.94
CA PHE A 212 -2.17 22.91 -4.52
C PHE A 212 -1.28 24.02 -3.93
N TYR A 213 -0.81 23.84 -2.72
CA TYR A 213 0.01 24.86 -2.06
C TYR A 213 1.50 24.65 -2.33
N GLN A 214 2.19 25.69 -2.83
CA GLN A 214 3.63 25.66 -3.18
C GLN A 214 4.06 24.51 -4.09
N SER A 215 3.11 23.97 -4.88
CA SER A 215 3.36 22.81 -5.73
C SER A 215 3.78 23.22 -7.14
N ASN A 216 4.43 22.30 -7.87
CA ASN A 216 4.94 22.52 -9.21
C ASN A 216 4.06 21.80 -10.24
N LEU A 217 3.29 22.54 -11.02
CA LEU A 217 2.44 22.04 -12.11
C LEU A 217 2.99 22.43 -13.49
N ASN A 218 4.27 22.78 -13.61
CA ASN A 218 4.86 23.15 -14.89
C ASN A 218 4.69 22.03 -15.92
N GLY A 219 4.10 22.35 -17.06
CA GLY A 219 3.86 21.40 -18.12
C GLY A 219 2.74 20.37 -17.85
N ALA A 220 2.03 20.48 -16.73
CA ALA A 220 0.89 19.60 -16.44
C ALA A 220 -0.30 19.91 -17.36
N ASP A 221 -1.16 18.92 -17.60
CA ASP A 221 -2.37 19.03 -18.40
C ASP A 221 -3.62 18.84 -17.53
N LEU A 222 -4.33 19.94 -17.25
CA LEU A 222 -5.56 19.97 -16.46
C LEU A 222 -6.83 20.06 -17.35
N THR A 223 -6.73 19.78 -18.64
CA THR A 223 -7.89 19.90 -19.56
C THR A 223 -9.09 19.13 -19.03
N GLY A 224 -10.24 19.81 -18.94
CA GLY A 224 -11.52 19.21 -18.54
C GLY A 224 -11.60 18.80 -17.06
N THR A 225 -10.68 19.24 -16.21
CA THR A 225 -10.79 19.01 -14.75
C THR A 225 -12.00 19.75 -14.18
N THR A 226 -12.62 19.17 -13.15
CA THR A 226 -13.71 19.83 -12.40
C THR A 226 -13.11 20.54 -11.17
N LEU A 227 -13.37 21.84 -11.07
CA LEU A 227 -12.95 22.71 -9.97
C LEU A 227 -14.19 23.31 -9.29
N ASP A 228 -14.08 23.73 -8.02
CA ASP A 228 -15.10 24.54 -7.36
C ASP A 228 -15.21 25.92 -8.02
N GLU A 229 -16.41 26.52 -8.06
CA GLU A 229 -16.60 27.88 -8.55
C GLU A 229 -15.77 28.93 -7.76
N GLU A 230 -15.52 28.67 -6.47
CA GLU A 230 -14.63 29.49 -5.62
C GLU A 230 -13.15 29.13 -5.79
N ALA A 231 -12.87 27.95 -6.34
CA ALA A 231 -11.53 27.39 -6.59
C ALA A 231 -11.02 27.74 -8.00
N SER A 232 -11.21 28.96 -8.45
CA SER A 232 -10.32 29.57 -9.47
C SER A 232 -8.82 29.49 -9.05
N THR A 233 -8.49 28.51 -8.28
CA THR A 233 -7.57 28.50 -7.13
C THR A 233 -6.31 27.74 -7.42
N VAL A 234 -6.20 26.95 -8.50
CA VAL A 234 -4.87 26.54 -8.93
C VAL A 234 -4.01 27.79 -9.22
N GLN A 235 -4.61 28.85 -9.80
CA GLN A 235 -3.94 30.12 -10.04
C GLN A 235 -3.82 31.04 -8.80
N GLY A 236 -4.69 30.87 -7.81
CA GLY A 236 -4.77 31.74 -6.63
C GLY A 236 -4.02 31.21 -5.41
N GLN A 237 -3.62 29.94 -5.42
CA GLN A 237 -2.88 29.36 -4.29
C GLN A 237 -1.44 29.84 -4.28
N SER A 238 -0.98 30.34 -3.14
CA SER A 238 0.30 30.99 -3.01
C SER A 238 1.47 30.10 -3.43
N ASN A 239 2.26 30.61 -4.38
CA ASN A 239 3.50 30.00 -4.89
C ASN A 239 3.34 28.68 -5.70
N THR A 240 2.15 28.32 -6.16
CA THR A 240 2.01 27.23 -7.13
C THR A 240 2.56 27.66 -8.49
N ARG A 241 3.41 26.83 -9.10
CA ARG A 241 4.08 27.15 -10.37
C ARG A 241 3.29 26.63 -11.55
N LEU A 242 3.02 27.49 -12.55
CA LEU A 242 2.19 27.24 -13.72
C LEU A 242 2.90 27.71 -15.01
N CYS A 243 3.98 27.03 -15.43
CA CYS A 243 4.66 27.32 -16.70
C CYS A 243 4.35 26.23 -17.74
N ASN A 244 3.91 26.61 -18.91
CA ASN A 244 3.40 25.71 -19.97
C ASN A 244 2.31 24.75 -19.46
N THR A 245 1.52 25.18 -18.44
CA THR A 245 0.44 24.37 -17.87
C THR A 245 -0.82 24.56 -18.69
N VAL A 246 -1.47 23.46 -19.11
CA VAL A 246 -2.75 23.50 -19.78
C VAL A 246 -3.85 23.57 -18.73
N MET A 247 -4.66 24.62 -18.77
CA MET A 247 -5.72 24.89 -17.81
C MET A 247 -6.99 24.08 -18.13
N PRO A 248 -7.99 24.07 -17.24
CA PRO A 248 -9.22 23.27 -17.44
C PRO A 248 -9.98 23.56 -18.74
N ASP A 249 -9.93 24.79 -19.23
CA ASP A 249 -10.55 25.25 -20.49
C ASP A 249 -9.72 24.93 -21.73
N GLY A 250 -8.52 24.33 -21.55
CA GLY A 250 -7.58 24.01 -22.61
C GLY A 250 -6.59 25.12 -22.94
N GLU A 251 -6.70 26.32 -22.32
CA GLU A 251 -5.76 27.40 -22.52
C GLU A 251 -4.41 27.11 -21.83
N VAL A 252 -3.31 27.53 -22.45
CA VAL A 252 -1.98 27.37 -21.88
C VAL A 252 -1.58 28.60 -21.07
N THR A 253 -1.30 28.41 -19.80
CA THR A 253 -0.77 29.48 -18.95
C THR A 253 0.75 29.40 -18.83
N ASN A 254 1.39 30.58 -18.92
CA ASN A 254 2.85 30.75 -18.79
C ASN A 254 3.18 31.69 -17.62
N LYS A 255 2.24 31.79 -16.65
CA LYS A 255 2.30 32.78 -15.55
C LYS A 255 3.64 32.79 -14.83
N ASP A 256 4.23 31.61 -14.59
CA ASP A 256 5.43 31.46 -13.77
C ASP A 256 6.66 30.98 -14.55
N CYS A 257 6.64 31.07 -15.90
CA CYS A 257 7.84 30.80 -16.71
C CYS A 257 8.92 31.83 -16.40
N LYS A 258 10.09 31.39 -16.01
CA LYS A 258 11.25 32.27 -15.93
C LYS A 258 11.57 32.79 -17.33
N ARG A 259 11.66 34.10 -17.47
CA ARG A 259 12.21 34.77 -18.65
C ARG A 259 13.74 34.60 -18.65
#